data_ad2534291827e8391835fe7942c22149
#
_entry.id   ad2534291827e8391835fe7942c22149
#
_cell.length_a   1.000
_cell.length_b   1.000
_cell.length_c   1.000
_cell.angle_alpha   90.00
_cell.angle_beta   90.00
_cell.angle_gamma   90.00
#
_symmetry.space_group_name_H-M   'P 1'
#
loop_
_entity.id
_entity.type
_entity.pdbx_description
1 polymer ?
#
loop_
_entity_poly.entity_id
_entity_poly.type
_entity_poly.pdbx_seq_one_letter_code
_entity_poly.pdbx_strand_id
1 'polypeptide(L)'
;MRQSGYNLLYLSGFAVNRKNDLGHGRRELEVTLSARDTASACSAFFKGHGLGNDYLVFESGDDWVLDRESITAVCDRWKGPGSDGIVLLLDRASRPFHLRMFNPDGSEFERSGNGLRILAAYLAREGLVGGEPFDVSVGGDTVRLHVLGPPQRGLYDVSAEMGRSGHGPEAVGLDPEALDADQRLDLGGAGSPVLHPVSIGNPHVVVFPGEWKRELIDEIGPKLSVHPAFADGTNVQVARVLDGRTLEALIWERGVGPTSASGTSACAVAAAAVNSGRAEPGQFEVRMEGGSMEVAVTPAMEITLTGPVQEVSEGSLTGGFLEFLLKSSHV
;
A
#
# COMPACT_ATOMS: atom_id res chain seq x y z
N MET A 1 45.64 -31.41 16.51
CA MET A 1 44.31 -31.69 15.93
C MET A 1 43.25 -31.30 16.98
N ARG A 2 42.65 -30.14 16.78
CA ARG A 2 41.44 -29.74 17.57
C ARG A 2 40.35 -29.44 16.55
N GLN A 3 39.29 -30.26 16.58
CA GLN A 3 38.06 -30.07 15.83
C GLN A 3 37.31 -28.89 16.46
N SER A 4 37.06 -27.86 15.67
CA SER A 4 36.12 -26.78 16.02
C SER A 4 34.73 -27.23 15.61
N GLY A 5 33.88 -27.50 16.63
CA GLY A 5 32.47 -27.76 16.42
C GLY A 5 31.70 -26.47 16.15
N TYR A 6 30.97 -26.45 15.09
CA TYR A 6 29.97 -25.39 14.81
C TYR A 6 28.64 -25.86 15.44
N ASN A 7 28.13 -25.13 16.42
CA ASN A 7 26.75 -25.27 16.85
C ASN A 7 25.89 -24.31 16.04
N LEU A 8 25.11 -24.83 15.10
CA LEU A 8 24.03 -24.12 14.44
C LEU A 8 22.78 -24.17 15.33
N LEU A 9 22.37 -23.03 15.87
CA LEU A 9 21.05 -22.87 16.49
C LEU A 9 20.13 -22.27 15.40
N TYR A 10 19.21 -23.08 14.91
CA TYR A 10 18.09 -22.60 14.10
C TYR A 10 17.03 -22.01 15.04
N LEU A 11 16.88 -20.69 15.01
CA LEU A 11 15.69 -19.99 15.48
C LEU A 11 14.94 -19.55 14.24
N SER A 12 13.82 -20.21 13.98
CA SER A 12 12.77 -19.85 13.00
C SER A 12 13.22 -18.88 11.89
N GLY A 13 13.79 -19.43 10.83
CA GLY A 13 13.96 -18.71 9.56
C GLY A 13 15.11 -17.69 9.43
N PHE A 14 15.99 -17.55 10.42
CA PHE A 14 17.12 -16.59 10.36
C PHE A 14 18.46 -17.28 10.52
N ALA A 15 19.37 -17.16 9.53
CA ALA A 15 20.75 -17.58 9.62
C ALA A 15 21.61 -16.48 10.27
N VAL A 16 22.11 -16.73 11.50
CA VAL A 16 23.03 -15.81 12.18
C VAL A 16 24.47 -16.26 11.94
N ASN A 17 25.25 -15.48 11.19
CA ASN A 17 26.66 -15.72 10.97
C ASN A 17 27.50 -15.07 12.11
N ARG A 18 28.09 -15.85 13.00
CA ARG A 18 28.99 -15.36 14.05
C ARG A 18 30.44 -15.32 13.54
N LYS A 19 30.99 -14.15 13.37
CA LYS A 19 32.44 -13.93 13.37
C LYS A 19 32.92 -13.70 14.81
N ASN A 20 33.75 -14.58 15.33
CA ASN A 20 34.45 -14.35 16.60
C ASN A 20 35.61 -13.40 16.37
N ASP A 21 35.52 -12.21 16.96
CA ASP A 21 36.66 -11.34 17.17
C ASP A 21 36.70 -10.91 18.65
N LEU A 22 37.86 -11.08 19.27
CA LEU A 22 38.10 -10.81 20.69
C LEU A 22 38.51 -9.32 20.86
N GLY A 23 37.55 -8.47 21.22
CA GLY A 23 37.80 -7.09 21.57
C GLY A 23 36.61 -6.46 22.31
N HIS A 24 36.91 -5.82 23.45
CA HIS A 24 35.95 -5.18 24.35
C HIS A 24 35.23 -4.01 23.67
N GLY A 25 33.90 -4.09 23.47
CA GLY A 25 33.05 -3.01 22.99
C GLY A 25 31.60 -3.51 22.85
N ARG A 26 30.64 -2.71 23.26
CA ARG A 26 29.20 -2.98 23.07
C ARG A 26 28.94 -3.34 21.62
N ARG A 27 28.34 -4.52 21.36
CA ARG A 27 27.95 -4.97 20.03
C ARG A 27 26.50 -4.56 19.77
N GLU A 28 26.31 -3.65 18.85
CA GLU A 28 25.07 -3.49 18.15
C GLU A 28 24.92 -4.65 17.14
N LEU A 29 23.82 -5.38 17.20
CA LEU A 29 23.44 -6.36 16.19
C LEU A 29 22.89 -5.61 14.99
N GLU A 30 23.75 -5.31 13.99
CA GLU A 30 23.25 -4.96 12.66
C GLU A 30 22.67 -6.23 12.02
N VAL A 31 21.36 -6.32 11.99
CA VAL A 31 20.64 -7.26 11.11
C VAL A 31 20.64 -6.64 9.71
N THR A 32 21.64 -6.97 8.93
CA THR A 32 21.64 -6.62 7.49
C THR A 32 20.69 -7.58 6.80
N LEU A 33 19.45 -7.14 6.54
CA LEU A 33 18.55 -7.85 5.64
C LEU A 33 19.16 -7.76 4.23
N SER A 34 19.63 -8.87 3.72
CA SER A 34 20.07 -8.99 2.33
C SER A 34 18.85 -8.83 1.44
N ALA A 35 18.88 -7.90 0.47
CA ALA A 35 17.79 -7.51 -0.42
C ALA A 35 17.35 -8.61 -1.41
N ARG A 36 17.50 -9.90 -1.09
CA ARG A 36 17.13 -11.04 -1.94
C ARG A 36 16.71 -12.30 -1.17
N ASP A 37 16.32 -12.21 0.08
CA ASP A 37 15.78 -13.40 0.76
C ASP A 37 14.35 -13.65 0.28
N THR A 38 14.19 -14.71 -0.52
CA THR A 38 12.88 -15.17 -0.98
C THR A 38 12.05 -15.54 0.25
N ALA A 39 10.93 -14.83 0.46
CA ALA A 39 10.03 -15.12 1.58
C ALA A 39 9.25 -16.41 1.30
N SER A 40 8.88 -17.11 2.38
CA SER A 40 8.02 -18.29 2.31
C SER A 40 6.80 -18.09 3.21
N ALA A 41 5.67 -18.72 2.86
CA ALA A 41 4.39 -18.58 3.55
C ALA A 41 3.74 -19.91 3.89
N CYS A 42 2.81 -19.88 4.87
CA CYS A 42 1.84 -20.93 5.12
C CYS A 42 0.82 -21.01 3.96
N SER A 43 0.17 -22.17 3.83
CA SER A 43 -0.89 -22.38 2.82
C SER A 43 -2.21 -21.70 3.17
N ALA A 44 -2.46 -21.42 4.45
CA ALA A 44 -3.67 -20.75 4.93
C ALA A 44 -3.66 -19.28 4.57
N PHE A 45 -4.83 -18.75 4.17
CA PHE A 45 -5.01 -17.35 3.83
C PHE A 45 -6.32 -16.78 4.37
N PHE A 46 -6.30 -15.47 4.61
CA PHE A 46 -7.48 -14.63 4.78
C PHE A 46 -7.61 -13.70 3.58
N LYS A 47 -8.83 -13.50 3.09
CA LYS A 47 -9.15 -12.58 2.00
C LYS A 47 -10.11 -11.51 2.48
N GLY A 48 -9.78 -10.26 2.26
CA GLY A 48 -10.63 -9.09 2.50
C GLY A 48 -10.52 -8.08 1.38
N HIS A 49 -11.42 -7.10 1.37
CA HIS A 49 -11.33 -5.96 0.47
C HIS A 49 -11.68 -4.64 1.16
N GLY A 50 -11.07 -3.56 0.69
CA GLY A 50 -11.48 -2.18 0.97
C GLY A 50 -12.05 -1.55 -0.31
N LEU A 51 -13.39 -1.37 -0.35
CA LEU A 51 -14.10 -0.80 -1.51
C LEU A 51 -13.77 -1.48 -2.86
N GLY A 52 -13.68 -2.80 -2.86
CA GLY A 52 -13.44 -3.60 -4.07
C GLY A 52 -11.98 -3.96 -4.35
N ASN A 53 -11.01 -3.23 -3.81
CA ASN A 53 -9.60 -3.60 -3.90
C ASN A 53 -9.27 -4.64 -2.83
N ASP A 54 -8.90 -5.86 -3.25
CA ASP A 54 -8.81 -7.04 -2.40
C ASP A 54 -7.37 -7.55 -2.26
N TYR A 55 -7.06 -8.05 -1.06
CA TYR A 55 -5.77 -8.67 -0.76
C TYR A 55 -5.95 -10.02 -0.08
N LEU A 56 -4.98 -10.90 -0.34
CA LEU A 56 -4.77 -12.12 0.43
C LEU A 56 -3.75 -11.84 1.52
N VAL A 57 -4.08 -12.16 2.76
CA VAL A 57 -3.15 -12.13 3.88
C VAL A 57 -2.67 -13.55 4.13
N PHE A 58 -1.36 -13.75 4.07
CA PHE A 58 -0.68 -14.98 4.45
C PHE A 58 0.22 -14.71 5.66
N GLU A 59 0.54 -15.75 6.40
CA GLU A 59 1.58 -15.73 7.42
C GLU A 59 2.85 -16.42 6.91
N SER A 60 3.99 -16.02 7.45
CA SER A 60 5.26 -16.68 7.18
C SER A 60 5.20 -18.15 7.57
N GLY A 61 5.78 -19.03 6.74
CA GLY A 61 5.78 -20.48 6.92
C GLY A 61 6.61 -21.14 5.83
N ASP A 62 6.53 -22.45 5.71
CA ASP A 62 7.39 -23.23 4.81
C ASP A 62 6.62 -23.97 3.71
N ASP A 63 5.31 -23.67 3.53
CA ASP A 63 4.46 -24.41 2.58
C ASP A 63 4.74 -24.04 1.11
N TRP A 64 5.06 -22.77 0.84
CA TRP A 64 5.36 -22.29 -0.50
C TRP A 64 6.22 -21.03 -0.50
N VAL A 65 6.89 -20.74 -1.62
CA VAL A 65 7.82 -19.64 -1.80
C VAL A 65 7.13 -18.50 -2.54
N LEU A 66 7.30 -17.26 -2.05
CA LEU A 66 6.78 -16.04 -2.68
C LEU A 66 7.78 -15.53 -3.73
N ASP A 67 7.94 -16.28 -4.79
CA ASP A 67 8.61 -15.81 -6.00
C ASP A 67 7.59 -15.22 -7.00
N ARG A 68 8.08 -14.66 -8.09
CA ARG A 68 7.25 -13.99 -9.09
C ARG A 68 6.17 -14.89 -9.67
N GLU A 69 6.54 -16.11 -10.04
CA GLU A 69 5.69 -17.09 -10.67
C GLU A 69 4.59 -17.57 -9.73
N SER A 70 4.95 -17.88 -8.49
CA SER A 70 4.02 -18.32 -7.45
C SER A 70 3.03 -17.22 -7.06
N ILE A 71 3.50 -15.99 -6.85
CA ILE A 71 2.62 -14.85 -6.55
C ILE A 71 1.64 -14.60 -7.69
N THR A 72 2.13 -14.61 -8.96
CA THR A 72 1.26 -14.41 -10.12
C THR A 72 0.19 -15.50 -10.20
N ALA A 73 0.55 -16.75 -9.93
CA ALA A 73 -0.40 -17.87 -9.94
C ALA A 73 -1.45 -17.76 -8.81
N VAL A 74 -1.03 -17.37 -7.60
CA VAL A 74 -1.93 -17.18 -6.45
C VAL A 74 -2.88 -15.99 -6.68
N CYS A 75 -2.39 -14.91 -7.28
CA CYS A 75 -3.19 -13.72 -7.58
C CYS A 75 -4.08 -13.87 -8.82
N ASP A 76 -3.89 -14.89 -9.65
CA ASP A 76 -4.72 -15.14 -10.85
C ASP A 76 -6.18 -15.40 -10.43
N ARG A 77 -7.11 -14.55 -10.92
CA ARG A 77 -8.53 -14.62 -10.53
C ARG A 77 -9.28 -15.83 -11.11
N TRP A 78 -8.69 -16.52 -12.07
CA TRP A 78 -9.32 -17.66 -12.79
C TRP A 78 -8.71 -19.01 -12.39
N LYS A 79 -7.44 -19.01 -11.98
CA LYS A 79 -6.67 -20.24 -11.74
C LYS A 79 -6.20 -20.36 -10.30
N GLY A 80 -6.14 -19.25 -9.56
CA GLY A 80 -5.76 -19.20 -8.16
C GLY A 80 -6.89 -18.64 -7.27
N PRO A 81 -6.61 -18.35 -5.99
CA PRO A 81 -7.52 -17.64 -5.10
C PRO A 81 -7.92 -16.26 -5.64
N GLY A 82 -7.03 -15.61 -6.39
CA GLY A 82 -7.22 -14.34 -7.06
C GLY A 82 -7.23 -13.15 -6.11
N SER A 83 -6.45 -12.11 -6.41
CA SER A 83 -6.45 -10.84 -5.64
C SER A 83 -5.70 -9.75 -6.38
N ASP A 84 -5.84 -8.51 -5.88
CA ASP A 84 -5.06 -7.35 -6.31
C ASP A 84 -3.68 -7.29 -5.63
N GLY A 85 -3.36 -8.24 -4.75
CA GLY A 85 -2.05 -8.37 -4.12
C GLY A 85 -2.04 -9.29 -2.91
N ILE A 86 -0.85 -9.44 -2.35
CA ILE A 86 -0.60 -10.26 -1.16
C ILE A 86 0.01 -9.39 -0.06
N VAL A 87 -0.44 -9.62 1.17
CA VAL A 87 0.20 -9.14 2.40
C VAL A 87 0.74 -10.36 3.13
N LEU A 88 2.04 -10.38 3.38
CA LEU A 88 2.71 -11.42 4.17
C LEU A 88 3.03 -10.89 5.55
N LEU A 89 2.41 -11.46 6.59
CA LEU A 89 2.75 -11.23 7.98
C LEU A 89 3.96 -12.11 8.34
N LEU A 90 5.08 -11.46 8.71
CA LEU A 90 6.33 -12.19 8.97
C LEU A 90 6.39 -12.86 10.34
N ASP A 91 5.79 -12.23 11.37
CA ASP A 91 5.78 -12.77 12.73
C ASP A 91 4.56 -12.27 13.51
N ARG A 92 3.75 -13.19 14.03
CA ARG A 92 2.58 -12.90 14.89
C ARG A 92 2.95 -12.31 16.25
N ALA A 93 4.14 -12.63 16.77
CA ALA A 93 4.59 -12.27 18.11
C ALA A 93 5.34 -10.94 18.17
N SER A 94 5.91 -10.48 17.07
CA SER A 94 6.67 -9.23 17.02
C SER A 94 5.79 -8.00 17.21
N ARG A 95 6.37 -6.96 17.81
CA ARG A 95 5.80 -5.61 17.90
C ARG A 95 6.91 -4.60 17.63
N PRO A 96 6.77 -3.74 16.61
CA PRO A 96 5.67 -3.70 15.62
C PRO A 96 5.52 -5.02 14.85
N PHE A 97 4.34 -5.26 14.27
CA PHE A 97 4.18 -6.37 13.33
C PHE A 97 4.95 -6.08 12.05
N HIS A 98 5.75 -7.03 11.58
CA HIS A 98 6.51 -6.89 10.34
C HIS A 98 5.80 -7.57 9.19
N LEU A 99 5.73 -6.89 8.04
CA LEU A 99 5.05 -7.41 6.85
C LEU A 99 5.77 -7.03 5.56
N ARG A 100 5.45 -7.77 4.51
CA ARG A 100 5.83 -7.48 3.11
C ARG A 100 4.58 -7.44 2.26
N MET A 101 4.60 -6.64 1.18
CA MET A 101 3.48 -6.50 0.26
C MET A 101 3.92 -6.76 -1.16
N PHE A 102 3.08 -7.49 -1.91
CA PHE A 102 3.39 -7.91 -3.27
C PHE A 102 2.23 -7.58 -4.22
N ASN A 103 2.57 -7.04 -5.39
CA ASN A 103 1.65 -6.88 -6.51
C ASN A 103 1.35 -8.23 -7.18
N PRO A 104 0.27 -8.34 -7.98
CA PRO A 104 -0.05 -9.57 -8.71
C PRO A 104 1.01 -10.04 -9.70
N ASP A 105 1.90 -9.14 -10.14
CA ASP A 105 3.02 -9.46 -11.04
C ASP A 105 4.26 -9.99 -10.31
N GLY A 106 4.17 -10.17 -8.98
CA GLY A 106 5.25 -10.62 -8.12
C GLY A 106 6.25 -9.55 -7.69
N SER A 107 6.07 -8.31 -8.11
CA SER A 107 6.90 -7.20 -7.62
C SER A 107 6.53 -6.86 -6.17
N GLU A 108 7.54 -6.64 -5.33
CA GLU A 108 7.35 -6.13 -3.98
C GLU A 108 7.19 -4.61 -4.03
N PHE A 109 6.32 -4.08 -3.18
CA PHE A 109 6.10 -2.64 -3.05
C PHE A 109 5.99 -2.21 -1.59
N GLU A 110 6.22 -0.92 -1.35
CA GLU A 110 6.43 -0.39 -0.01
C GLU A 110 5.13 -0.38 0.81
N ARG A 111 4.01 0.12 0.25
CA ARG A 111 2.79 0.34 1.05
C ARG A 111 1.50 0.43 0.24
N SER A 112 0.44 -0.22 0.76
CA SER A 112 -0.94 -0.05 0.32
C SER A 112 -1.84 0.29 1.51
N GLY A 113 -2.58 1.38 1.42
CA GLY A 113 -3.57 1.74 2.45
C GLY A 113 -4.67 0.68 2.60
N ASN A 114 -5.09 0.02 1.51
CA ASN A 114 -6.06 -1.09 1.55
C ASN A 114 -5.43 -2.34 2.18
N GLY A 115 -4.23 -2.73 1.73
CA GLY A 115 -3.52 -3.89 2.28
C GLY A 115 -3.28 -3.77 3.78
N LEU A 116 -2.87 -2.58 4.26
CA LEU A 116 -2.69 -2.30 5.69
C LEU A 116 -3.99 -2.44 6.48
N ARG A 117 -5.10 -1.91 5.97
CA ARG A 117 -6.40 -2.03 6.65
C ARG A 117 -6.91 -3.47 6.65
N ILE A 118 -6.72 -4.22 5.55
CA ILE A 118 -7.09 -5.64 5.47
C ILE A 118 -6.26 -6.48 6.45
N LEU A 119 -4.95 -6.20 6.58
CA LEU A 119 -4.12 -6.81 7.62
C LEU A 119 -4.66 -6.50 9.03
N ALA A 120 -5.04 -5.25 9.31
CA ALA A 120 -5.59 -4.88 10.61
C ALA A 120 -6.88 -5.64 10.94
N ALA A 121 -7.78 -5.81 9.97
CA ALA A 121 -8.97 -6.63 10.12
C ALA A 121 -8.63 -8.10 10.41
N TYR A 122 -7.65 -8.67 9.70
CA TYR A 122 -7.12 -10.00 9.96
C TYR A 122 -6.58 -10.15 11.38
N LEU A 123 -5.70 -9.22 11.81
CA LEU A 123 -5.12 -9.25 13.15
C LEU A 123 -6.17 -9.13 14.26
N ALA A 124 -7.20 -8.30 14.06
CA ALA A 124 -8.31 -8.18 15.00
C ALA A 124 -9.16 -9.45 15.06
N ARG A 125 -9.44 -10.06 13.90
CA ARG A 125 -10.16 -11.32 13.80
C ARG A 125 -9.43 -12.46 14.53
N GLU A 126 -8.10 -12.53 14.38
CA GLU A 126 -7.25 -13.50 15.06
C GLU A 126 -7.02 -13.21 16.56
N GLY A 127 -7.57 -12.11 17.08
CA GLY A 127 -7.39 -11.69 18.47
C GLY A 127 -5.96 -11.24 18.81
N LEU A 128 -5.16 -10.92 17.81
CA LEU A 128 -3.77 -10.45 17.98
C LEU A 128 -3.71 -8.96 18.34
N VAL A 129 -4.76 -8.21 18.00
CA VAL A 129 -4.96 -6.79 18.36
C VAL A 129 -6.36 -6.60 18.91
N GLY A 130 -6.51 -5.57 19.77
CA GLY A 130 -7.79 -5.17 20.38
C GLY A 130 -8.26 -3.82 19.84
N GLY A 131 -8.99 -3.08 20.69
CA GLY A 131 -9.49 -1.74 20.38
C GLY A 131 -8.47 -0.62 20.57
N GLU A 132 -7.20 -0.94 20.84
CA GLU A 132 -6.13 0.06 20.97
C GLU A 132 -5.33 0.16 19.66
N PRO A 133 -4.80 1.36 19.32
CA PRO A 133 -3.89 1.51 18.18
C PRO A 133 -2.65 0.64 18.32
N PHE A 134 -2.14 0.16 17.19
CA PHE A 134 -0.94 -0.67 17.13
C PHE A 134 -0.09 -0.31 15.92
N ASP A 135 1.19 -0.66 15.97
CA ASP A 135 2.15 -0.31 14.93
C ASP A 135 2.48 -1.53 14.05
N VAL A 136 2.61 -1.29 12.74
CA VAL A 136 3.12 -2.24 11.75
C VAL A 136 4.35 -1.65 11.06
N SER A 137 5.30 -2.50 10.67
CA SER A 137 6.49 -2.11 9.92
C SER A 137 6.45 -2.72 8.52
N VAL A 138 6.54 -1.86 7.50
CA VAL A 138 6.48 -2.23 6.08
C VAL A 138 7.36 -1.29 5.26
N GLY A 139 8.17 -1.83 4.35
CA GLY A 139 9.02 -1.03 3.46
C GLY A 139 10.04 -0.12 4.19
N GLY A 140 10.38 -0.45 5.44
CA GLY A 140 11.27 0.38 6.28
C GLY A 140 10.54 1.46 7.10
N ASP A 141 9.24 1.68 6.86
CA ASP A 141 8.41 2.63 7.59
C ASP A 141 7.62 1.95 8.71
N THR A 142 7.20 2.74 9.71
CA THR A 142 6.23 2.32 10.72
C THR A 142 4.93 3.06 10.49
N VAL A 143 3.83 2.31 10.41
CA VAL A 143 2.47 2.83 10.24
C VAL A 143 1.64 2.45 11.45
N ARG A 144 0.96 3.42 12.06
CA ARG A 144 0.00 3.19 13.13
C ARG A 144 -1.37 2.89 12.56
N LEU A 145 -1.95 1.79 13.01
CA LEU A 145 -3.28 1.31 12.64
C LEU A 145 -4.19 1.25 13.85
N HIS A 146 -5.49 1.40 13.63
CA HIS A 146 -6.49 1.28 14.66
C HIS A 146 -7.77 0.67 14.10
N VAL A 147 -8.24 -0.43 14.69
CA VAL A 147 -9.54 -1.02 14.37
C VAL A 147 -10.61 -0.36 15.23
N LEU A 148 -11.52 0.36 14.59
CA LEU A 148 -12.52 1.21 15.25
C LEU A 148 -13.76 0.41 15.64
N GLY A 149 -13.76 -0.10 16.86
CA GLY A 149 -14.88 -0.86 17.41
C GLY A 149 -14.96 -2.32 16.92
N PRO A 150 -15.96 -3.07 17.40
CA PRO A 150 -16.15 -4.47 17.01
C PRO A 150 -16.70 -4.58 15.59
N PRO A 151 -16.28 -5.61 14.82
CA PRO A 151 -16.77 -5.81 13.48
C PRO A 151 -18.28 -6.08 13.46
N GLN A 152 -18.96 -5.54 12.45
CA GLN A 152 -20.37 -5.79 12.21
C GLN A 152 -20.54 -6.66 10.96
N ARG A 153 -20.92 -7.93 11.14
CA ARG A 153 -21.09 -8.89 10.03
C ARG A 153 -19.85 -9.02 9.12
N GLY A 154 -18.65 -9.05 9.72
CA GLY A 154 -17.39 -9.11 8.96
C GLY A 154 -16.95 -7.79 8.31
N LEU A 155 -17.64 -6.67 8.64
CA LEU A 155 -17.23 -5.34 8.23
C LEU A 155 -16.47 -4.66 9.38
N TYR A 156 -15.25 -4.22 9.11
CA TYR A 156 -14.37 -3.51 10.03
C TYR A 156 -14.20 -2.07 9.55
N ASP A 157 -14.16 -1.13 10.47
CA ASP A 157 -13.69 0.23 10.20
C ASP A 157 -12.26 0.34 10.72
N VAL A 158 -11.33 0.72 9.84
CA VAL A 158 -9.91 0.78 10.17
C VAL A 158 -9.34 2.14 9.80
N SER A 159 -8.65 2.78 10.76
CA SER A 159 -7.85 3.96 10.49
C SER A 159 -6.37 3.61 10.37
N ALA A 160 -5.66 4.36 9.52
CA ALA A 160 -4.22 4.26 9.28
C ALA A 160 -3.60 5.66 9.27
N GLU A 161 -2.56 5.87 10.08
CA GLU A 161 -1.77 7.10 10.04
C GLU A 161 -0.83 7.03 8.82
N MET A 162 -1.16 7.81 7.79
CA MET A 162 -0.46 7.78 6.51
C MET A 162 0.82 8.64 6.50
N GLY A 163 1.11 9.31 7.62
CA GLY A 163 2.23 10.23 7.75
C GLY A 163 1.93 11.60 7.15
N ARG A 164 2.98 12.38 6.94
CA ARG A 164 2.88 13.74 6.41
C ARG A 164 2.94 13.73 4.89
N SER A 165 2.00 14.42 4.24
CA SER A 165 2.03 14.58 2.79
C SER A 165 3.15 15.53 2.33
N GLY A 166 3.82 15.15 1.24
CA GLY A 166 4.74 16.02 0.51
C GLY A 166 3.99 16.80 -0.57
N HIS A 167 4.46 18.00 -0.91
CA HIS A 167 3.82 18.88 -1.89
C HIS A 167 4.84 19.48 -2.86
N GLY A 168 4.36 19.82 -4.05
CA GLY A 168 5.18 20.42 -5.11
C GLY A 168 5.86 19.39 -6.02
N PRO A 169 6.46 19.87 -7.12
CA PRO A 169 7.02 19.02 -8.16
C PRO A 169 8.06 18.03 -7.64
N GLU A 170 8.98 18.47 -6.80
CA GLU A 170 10.06 17.64 -6.24
C GLU A 170 9.53 16.44 -5.44
N ALA A 171 8.40 16.62 -4.72
CA ALA A 171 7.82 15.57 -3.88
C ALA A 171 7.30 14.36 -4.69
N VAL A 172 7.09 14.52 -5.99
CA VAL A 172 6.54 13.49 -6.89
C VAL A 172 7.46 13.18 -8.08
N GLY A 173 8.69 13.69 -8.07
CA GLY A 173 9.63 13.51 -9.18
C GLY A 173 9.18 14.17 -10.49
N LEU A 174 8.40 15.26 -10.42
CA LEU A 174 7.97 16.06 -11.56
C LEU A 174 9.04 17.12 -11.86
N ASP A 175 9.48 17.17 -13.11
CA ASP A 175 10.38 18.22 -13.59
C ASP A 175 9.67 19.60 -13.54
N PRO A 176 10.13 20.53 -12.69
CA PRO A 176 9.51 21.83 -12.56
C PRO A 176 9.64 22.69 -13.82
N GLU A 177 10.64 22.44 -14.67
CA GLU A 177 10.82 23.17 -15.95
C GLU A 177 9.78 22.78 -17.00
N ALA A 178 9.10 21.65 -16.83
CA ALA A 178 7.99 21.24 -17.70
C ALA A 178 6.69 21.99 -17.40
N LEU A 179 6.61 22.74 -16.30
CA LEU A 179 5.44 23.51 -15.89
C LEU A 179 5.56 24.97 -16.36
N ASP A 180 4.43 25.55 -16.75
CA ASP A 180 4.35 27.00 -16.94
C ASP A 180 4.24 27.76 -15.59
N ALA A 181 4.21 29.12 -15.66
CA ALA A 181 4.11 29.97 -14.47
C ALA A 181 2.85 29.74 -13.62
N ASP A 182 1.80 29.18 -14.22
CA ASP A 182 0.53 28.85 -13.56
C ASP A 182 0.46 27.38 -13.10
N GLN A 183 1.59 26.67 -13.04
CA GLN A 183 1.69 25.25 -12.69
C GLN A 183 0.89 24.34 -13.62
N ARG A 184 0.85 24.67 -14.91
CA ARG A 184 0.18 23.88 -15.94
C ARG A 184 1.18 23.03 -16.70
N LEU A 185 0.79 21.81 -17.00
CA LEU A 185 1.53 20.91 -17.89
C LEU A 185 0.80 20.80 -19.23
N ASP A 186 1.50 21.02 -20.33
CA ASP A 186 0.92 20.88 -21.67
C ASP A 186 0.75 19.40 -22.04
N LEU A 187 -0.48 18.97 -22.21
CA LEU A 187 -0.86 17.62 -22.63
C LEU A 187 -1.27 17.57 -24.13
N GLY A 188 -0.91 18.61 -24.88
CA GLY A 188 -1.31 18.75 -26.28
C GLY A 188 -2.83 18.88 -26.44
N GLY A 189 -3.43 18.04 -27.31
CA GLY A 189 -4.87 18.07 -27.57
C GLY A 189 -5.78 17.81 -26.35
N ALA A 190 -5.25 17.40 -25.20
CA ALA A 190 -6.01 17.26 -23.94
C ALA A 190 -5.94 18.51 -23.05
N GLY A 191 -5.35 19.60 -23.56
CA GLY A 191 -5.25 20.87 -22.85
C GLY A 191 -4.09 20.95 -21.87
N SER A 192 -4.10 21.97 -21.01
CA SER A 192 -3.05 22.25 -20.05
C SER A 192 -3.66 22.41 -18.64
N PRO A 193 -3.90 21.31 -17.90
CA PRO A 193 -4.47 21.38 -16.56
C PRO A 193 -3.48 21.99 -15.57
N VAL A 194 -4.02 22.68 -14.54
CA VAL A 194 -3.26 23.07 -13.35
C VAL A 194 -3.04 21.82 -12.51
N LEU A 195 -1.78 21.54 -12.19
CA LEU A 195 -1.40 20.37 -11.42
C LEU A 195 -1.20 20.71 -9.92
N HIS A 196 -1.70 19.84 -9.07
CA HIS A 196 -1.42 19.86 -7.63
C HIS A 196 -0.67 18.58 -7.27
N PRO A 197 0.70 18.60 -7.34
CA PRO A 197 1.51 17.44 -6.99
C PRO A 197 1.47 17.16 -5.49
N VAL A 198 1.21 15.90 -5.11
CA VAL A 198 1.13 15.43 -3.72
C VAL A 198 1.78 14.06 -3.60
N SER A 199 2.64 13.87 -2.60
CA SER A 199 3.17 12.58 -2.22
C SER A 199 2.50 12.08 -0.93
N ILE A 200 2.01 10.84 -0.95
CA ILE A 200 1.54 10.07 0.23
C ILE A 200 2.46 8.85 0.42
N GLY A 201 3.77 9.04 0.21
CA GLY A 201 4.75 7.96 0.08
C GLY A 201 4.89 7.43 -1.35
N ASN A 202 3.92 7.71 -2.23
CA ASN A 202 3.94 7.48 -3.68
C ASN A 202 3.47 8.75 -4.41
N PRO A 203 3.83 8.93 -5.70
CA PRO A 203 3.50 10.14 -6.44
C PRO A 203 2.04 10.21 -6.87
N HIS A 204 1.42 11.36 -6.63
CA HIS A 204 0.07 11.70 -7.06
C HIS A 204 0.05 13.09 -7.70
N VAL A 205 -0.82 13.28 -8.68
CA VAL A 205 -1.17 14.60 -9.19
C VAL A 205 -2.68 14.77 -9.18
N VAL A 206 -3.14 15.81 -8.49
CA VAL A 206 -4.57 16.14 -8.41
C VAL A 206 -4.88 17.33 -9.33
N VAL A 207 -5.94 17.20 -10.11
CA VAL A 207 -6.48 18.25 -10.98
C VAL A 207 -7.86 18.64 -10.48
N PHE A 208 -8.06 19.94 -10.18
CA PHE A 208 -9.37 20.50 -9.88
C PHE A 208 -9.85 21.29 -11.12
N PRO A 209 -10.69 20.69 -11.98
CA PRO A 209 -11.14 21.34 -13.21
C PRO A 209 -12.13 22.47 -12.93
N GLY A 210 -12.15 23.48 -13.80
CA GLY A 210 -13.17 24.53 -13.75
C GLY A 210 -14.56 24.00 -14.08
N GLU A 211 -14.67 23.03 -15.00
CA GLU A 211 -15.89 22.31 -15.34
C GLU A 211 -15.71 20.84 -15.03
N TRP A 212 -16.59 20.27 -14.22
CA TRP A 212 -16.59 18.86 -13.87
C TRP A 212 -17.17 18.02 -15.01
N LYS A 213 -16.35 17.11 -15.54
CA LYS A 213 -16.78 16.10 -16.51
C LYS A 213 -16.19 14.76 -16.14
N ARG A 214 -17.04 13.71 -16.14
CA ARG A 214 -16.59 12.33 -15.81
C ARG A 214 -15.51 11.85 -16.78
N GLU A 215 -15.64 12.21 -18.05
CA GLU A 215 -14.76 11.78 -19.12
C GLU A 215 -13.34 12.38 -19.02
N LEU A 216 -13.17 13.45 -18.24
CA LEU A 216 -11.88 14.14 -18.12
C LEU A 216 -10.77 13.21 -17.61
N ILE A 217 -11.08 12.31 -16.68
CA ILE A 217 -10.08 11.36 -16.19
C ILE A 217 -9.59 10.41 -17.29
N ASP A 218 -10.47 10.01 -18.21
CA ASP A 218 -10.15 9.14 -19.34
C ASP A 218 -9.34 9.88 -20.41
N GLU A 219 -9.46 11.22 -20.48
CA GLU A 219 -8.70 12.07 -21.40
C GLU A 219 -7.29 12.38 -20.91
N ILE A 220 -7.14 12.75 -19.62
CA ILE A 220 -5.86 13.21 -19.07
C ILE A 220 -5.11 12.12 -18.28
N GLY A 221 -5.81 11.16 -17.65
CA GLY A 221 -5.24 10.11 -16.84
C GLY A 221 -4.16 9.30 -17.55
N PRO A 222 -4.45 8.70 -18.73
CA PRO A 222 -3.46 7.90 -19.47
C PRO A 222 -2.25 8.73 -19.93
N LYS A 223 -2.40 10.03 -20.15
CA LYS A 223 -1.31 10.92 -20.59
C LYS A 223 -0.45 11.37 -19.41
N LEU A 224 -1.07 11.79 -18.31
CA LEU A 224 -0.36 12.26 -17.13
C LEU A 224 0.38 11.11 -16.42
N SER A 225 -0.25 9.93 -16.31
CA SER A 225 0.32 8.83 -15.54
C SER A 225 1.67 8.35 -16.05
N VAL A 226 1.97 8.53 -17.32
CA VAL A 226 3.22 8.14 -18.00
C VAL A 226 3.94 9.32 -18.64
N HIS A 227 3.58 10.57 -18.29
CA HIS A 227 4.17 11.73 -18.91
C HIS A 227 5.67 11.82 -18.61
N PRO A 228 6.53 12.13 -19.62
CA PRO A 228 8.00 12.14 -19.44
C PRO A 228 8.52 13.11 -18.38
N ALA A 229 7.73 14.13 -18.02
CA ALA A 229 8.07 15.06 -16.94
C ALA A 229 8.06 14.41 -15.56
N PHE A 230 7.43 13.25 -15.37
CA PHE A 230 7.49 12.48 -14.12
C PHE A 230 8.54 11.37 -14.25
N ALA A 231 9.53 11.36 -13.36
CA ALA A 231 10.64 10.40 -13.42
C ALA A 231 10.17 8.93 -13.40
N ASP A 232 9.18 8.63 -12.55
CA ASP A 232 8.63 7.27 -12.36
C ASP A 232 7.12 7.19 -12.68
N GLY A 233 6.59 8.18 -13.43
CA GLY A 233 5.14 8.32 -13.64
C GLY A 233 4.41 8.73 -12.36
N THR A 234 3.07 8.84 -12.43
CA THR A 234 2.26 9.32 -11.30
C THR A 234 0.85 8.73 -11.31
N ASN A 235 0.21 8.67 -10.14
CA ASN A 235 -1.23 8.45 -10.02
C ASN A 235 -1.95 9.78 -10.29
N VAL A 236 -3.08 9.74 -10.97
CA VAL A 236 -3.82 10.92 -11.39
C VAL A 236 -5.21 10.93 -10.75
N GLN A 237 -5.60 12.08 -10.20
CA GLN A 237 -6.94 12.29 -9.69
C GLN A 237 -7.55 13.54 -10.32
N VAL A 238 -8.77 13.41 -10.84
CA VAL A 238 -9.64 14.55 -11.14
C VAL A 238 -10.60 14.70 -9.98
N ALA A 239 -10.58 15.85 -9.31
CA ALA A 239 -11.32 16.04 -8.07
C ALA A 239 -12.12 17.36 -8.08
N ARG A 240 -13.18 17.41 -7.27
CA ARG A 240 -13.93 18.63 -6.96
C ARG A 240 -14.27 18.69 -5.48
N VAL A 241 -14.41 19.90 -4.98
CA VAL A 241 -14.94 20.20 -3.65
C VAL A 241 -16.45 20.37 -3.81
N LEU A 242 -17.23 19.52 -3.12
CA LEU A 242 -18.69 19.61 -3.14
C LEU A 242 -19.18 20.59 -2.07
N ASP A 243 -18.55 20.54 -0.91
CA ASP A 243 -18.74 21.46 0.20
C ASP A 243 -17.48 21.51 1.07
N GLY A 244 -17.51 22.20 2.21
CA GLY A 244 -16.33 22.37 3.08
C GLY A 244 -15.77 21.08 3.66
N ARG A 245 -16.45 19.93 3.52
CA ARG A 245 -16.06 18.63 4.12
C ARG A 245 -16.25 17.42 3.19
N THR A 246 -16.82 17.63 2.02
CA THR A 246 -17.07 16.55 1.05
C THR A 246 -16.31 16.83 -0.24
N LEU A 247 -15.50 15.88 -0.64
CA LEU A 247 -14.73 15.88 -1.88
C LEU A 247 -15.21 14.73 -2.77
N GLU A 248 -15.11 14.90 -4.07
CA GLU A 248 -15.39 13.83 -5.02
C GLU A 248 -14.19 13.66 -5.95
N ALA A 249 -13.82 12.42 -6.26
CA ALA A 249 -12.65 12.09 -7.04
C ALA A 249 -12.87 10.95 -8.03
N LEU A 250 -12.30 11.11 -9.22
CA LEU A 250 -12.09 10.09 -10.23
C LEU A 250 -10.61 9.75 -10.26
N ILE A 251 -10.26 8.48 -10.42
CA ILE A 251 -8.91 7.98 -10.20
C ILE A 251 -8.40 7.23 -11.43
N TRP A 252 -7.14 7.51 -11.76
CA TRP A 252 -6.33 6.74 -12.70
C TRP A 252 -5.03 6.34 -12.01
N GLU A 253 -4.86 5.07 -11.71
CA GLU A 253 -3.65 4.58 -11.04
C GLU A 253 -2.54 4.26 -12.05
N ARG A 254 -1.32 4.61 -11.67
CA ARG A 254 -0.10 4.33 -12.41
C ARG A 254 0.05 2.82 -12.62
N GLY A 255 0.18 2.39 -13.88
CA GLY A 255 0.35 0.99 -14.25
C GLY A 255 -0.92 0.13 -14.22
N VAL A 256 -2.03 0.66 -13.69
CA VAL A 256 -3.32 -0.06 -13.56
C VAL A 256 -4.39 0.54 -14.48
N GLY A 257 -4.52 1.87 -14.49
CA GLY A 257 -5.56 2.57 -15.23
C GLY A 257 -6.70 3.07 -14.33
N PRO A 258 -7.95 3.18 -14.87
CA PRO A 258 -9.09 3.65 -14.09
C PRO A 258 -9.39 2.71 -12.93
N THR A 259 -9.50 3.28 -11.73
CA THR A 259 -9.71 2.54 -10.48
C THR A 259 -10.88 3.15 -9.72
N SER A 260 -11.79 2.31 -9.25
CA SER A 260 -13.01 2.76 -8.59
C SER A 260 -12.79 3.35 -7.19
N ALA A 261 -11.74 2.93 -6.48
CA ALA A 261 -11.38 3.43 -5.15
C ALA A 261 -9.90 3.18 -4.82
N SER A 262 -9.23 4.18 -4.23
CA SER A 262 -7.84 4.10 -3.79
C SER A 262 -7.63 4.94 -2.53
N GLY A 263 -7.03 4.34 -1.48
CA GLY A 263 -6.81 5.02 -0.21
C GLY A 263 -5.81 6.16 -0.31
N THR A 264 -4.68 5.95 -1.00
CA THR A 264 -3.65 7.00 -1.18
C THR A 264 -4.16 8.12 -2.09
N SER A 265 -5.00 7.79 -3.09
CA SER A 265 -5.66 8.79 -3.94
C SER A 265 -6.64 9.66 -3.13
N ALA A 266 -7.43 9.05 -2.24
CA ALA A 266 -8.31 9.81 -1.34
C ALA A 266 -7.51 10.78 -0.44
N CYS A 267 -6.40 10.31 0.13
CA CYS A 267 -5.47 11.13 0.92
C CYS A 267 -4.88 12.28 0.09
N ALA A 268 -4.43 12.00 -1.14
CA ALA A 268 -3.84 12.99 -2.02
C ALA A 268 -4.86 14.10 -2.39
N VAL A 269 -6.12 13.72 -2.66
CA VAL A 269 -7.20 14.67 -2.97
C VAL A 269 -7.49 15.59 -1.78
N ALA A 270 -7.61 15.04 -0.57
CA ALA A 270 -7.84 15.83 0.63
C ALA A 270 -6.66 16.77 0.93
N ALA A 271 -5.42 16.24 0.84
CA ALA A 271 -4.21 17.03 1.04
C ALA A 271 -4.07 18.16 -0.01
N ALA A 272 -4.35 17.87 -1.30
CA ALA A 272 -4.33 18.88 -2.37
C ALA A 272 -5.39 19.96 -2.15
N ALA A 273 -6.59 19.61 -1.72
CA ALA A 273 -7.66 20.57 -1.42
C ALA A 273 -7.25 21.53 -0.30
N VAL A 274 -6.65 21.02 0.78
CA VAL A 274 -6.16 21.85 1.88
C VAL A 274 -4.97 22.70 1.43
N ASN A 275 -3.95 22.11 0.82
CA ASN A 275 -2.73 22.81 0.39
C ASN A 275 -3.00 23.92 -0.63
N SER A 276 -4.02 23.75 -1.48
CA SER A 276 -4.42 24.76 -2.47
C SER A 276 -5.42 25.82 -1.95
N GLY A 277 -5.75 25.77 -0.63
CA GLY A 277 -6.70 26.69 0.00
C GLY A 277 -8.17 26.52 -0.46
N ARG A 278 -8.50 25.37 -1.08
CA ARG A 278 -9.89 25.03 -1.44
C ARG A 278 -10.70 24.51 -0.28
N ALA A 279 -10.04 24.03 0.75
CA ALA A 279 -10.66 23.58 1.99
C ALA A 279 -9.74 23.88 3.18
N GLU A 280 -10.34 24.08 4.36
CA GLU A 280 -9.60 24.21 5.61
C GLU A 280 -9.21 22.83 6.17
N PRO A 281 -8.07 22.70 6.88
CA PRO A 281 -7.70 21.46 7.55
C PRO A 281 -8.86 20.87 8.37
N GLY A 282 -8.94 19.54 8.42
CA GLY A 282 -10.01 18.84 9.15
C GLY A 282 -10.31 17.48 8.57
N GLN A 283 -11.50 16.97 8.87
CA GLN A 283 -11.98 15.66 8.40
C GLN A 283 -12.82 15.83 7.14
N PHE A 284 -12.56 14.98 6.16
CA PHE A 284 -13.21 14.97 4.84
C PHE A 284 -13.82 13.62 4.55
N GLU A 285 -15.01 13.61 3.95
CA GLU A 285 -15.52 12.48 3.20
C GLU A 285 -15.02 12.60 1.76
N VAL A 286 -14.23 11.65 1.28
CA VAL A 286 -13.77 11.58 -0.10
C VAL A 286 -14.59 10.51 -0.82
N ARG A 287 -15.45 10.94 -1.74
CA ARG A 287 -16.33 10.10 -2.54
C ARG A 287 -15.65 9.69 -3.83
N MET A 288 -15.65 8.40 -4.09
CA MET A 288 -15.11 7.77 -5.28
C MET A 288 -16.16 6.84 -5.89
N GLU A 289 -15.97 6.33 -7.09
CA GLU A 289 -16.95 5.45 -7.75
C GLU A 289 -17.23 4.16 -6.96
N GLY A 290 -16.21 3.60 -6.29
CA GLY A 290 -16.33 2.38 -5.46
C GLY A 290 -16.84 2.62 -4.04
N GLY A 291 -17.02 3.87 -3.61
CA GLY A 291 -17.50 4.23 -2.27
C GLY A 291 -16.74 5.39 -1.65
N SER A 292 -16.98 5.66 -0.37
CA SER A 292 -16.37 6.77 0.36
C SER A 292 -15.32 6.30 1.37
N MET A 293 -14.34 7.16 1.61
CA MET A 293 -13.39 7.04 2.72
C MET A 293 -13.33 8.37 3.48
N GLU A 294 -13.01 8.29 4.77
CA GLU A 294 -12.75 9.47 5.58
C GLU A 294 -11.25 9.76 5.60
N VAL A 295 -10.88 11.02 5.38
CA VAL A 295 -9.50 11.49 5.44
C VAL A 295 -9.42 12.68 6.37
N ALA A 296 -8.63 12.58 7.43
CA ALA A 296 -8.29 13.72 8.27
C ALA A 296 -6.96 14.32 7.81
N VAL A 297 -6.93 15.64 7.65
CA VAL A 297 -5.75 16.44 7.31
C VAL A 297 -5.53 17.46 8.41
N THR A 298 -4.39 17.39 9.10
CA THR A 298 -4.03 18.37 10.12
C THR A 298 -3.44 19.65 9.50
N PRO A 299 -3.34 20.76 10.26
CA PRO A 299 -2.62 21.95 9.80
C PRO A 299 -1.13 21.69 9.47
N ALA A 300 -0.54 20.65 10.05
CA ALA A 300 0.82 20.19 9.74
C ALA A 300 0.89 19.28 8.53
N MET A 301 -0.23 19.06 7.82
CA MET A 301 -0.36 18.16 6.68
C MET A 301 -0.11 16.67 7.02
N GLU A 302 -0.36 16.27 8.26
CA GLU A 302 -0.40 14.86 8.66
C GLU A 302 -1.76 14.28 8.26
N ILE A 303 -1.73 13.07 7.72
CA ILE A 303 -2.88 12.42 7.10
C ILE A 303 -3.25 11.18 7.91
N THR A 304 -4.53 11.06 8.24
CA THR A 304 -5.13 9.81 8.73
C THR A 304 -6.23 9.38 7.77
N LEU A 305 -6.11 8.16 7.26
CA LEU A 305 -7.11 7.53 6.40
C LEU A 305 -7.98 6.58 7.21
N THR A 306 -9.30 6.71 7.13
CA THR A 306 -10.25 5.77 7.71
C THR A 306 -11.14 5.21 6.62
N GLY A 307 -11.31 3.89 6.60
CA GLY A 307 -12.16 3.25 5.60
C GLY A 307 -12.56 1.82 5.97
N PRO A 308 -13.62 1.33 5.32
CA PRO A 308 -14.15 0.00 5.59
C PRO A 308 -13.25 -1.10 5.04
N VAL A 309 -13.30 -2.25 5.71
CA VAL A 309 -12.76 -3.52 5.25
C VAL A 309 -13.85 -4.58 5.42
N GLN A 310 -14.23 -5.22 4.33
CA GLN A 310 -15.11 -6.38 4.36
C GLN A 310 -14.25 -7.65 4.29
N GLU A 311 -14.41 -8.55 5.26
CA GLU A 311 -13.90 -9.91 5.11
C GLU A 311 -14.70 -10.66 4.04
N VAL A 312 -14.00 -11.46 3.23
CA VAL A 312 -14.60 -12.17 2.10
C VAL A 312 -14.58 -13.67 2.32
N SER A 313 -13.41 -14.21 2.59
CA SER A 313 -13.20 -15.64 2.77
C SER A 313 -11.91 -15.94 3.50
N GLU A 314 -11.83 -17.14 4.02
CA GLU A 314 -10.61 -17.79 4.46
C GLU A 314 -10.49 -19.13 3.75
N GLY A 315 -9.27 -19.65 3.65
CA GLY A 315 -9.03 -20.92 3.01
C GLY A 315 -7.60 -21.39 3.17
N SER A 316 -7.28 -22.48 2.48
CA SER A 316 -5.92 -22.98 2.33
C SER A 316 -5.67 -23.36 0.89
N LEU A 317 -4.47 -23.13 0.40
CA LEU A 317 -3.99 -23.67 -0.87
C LEU A 317 -3.96 -25.20 -0.76
N THR A 318 -4.52 -25.89 -1.76
CA THR A 318 -4.54 -27.36 -1.75
C THR A 318 -3.14 -27.95 -2.01
N GLY A 319 -2.87 -29.16 -1.53
CA GLY A 319 -1.60 -29.83 -1.76
C GLY A 319 -1.22 -29.92 -3.26
N GLY A 320 -2.20 -30.16 -4.13
CA GLY A 320 -1.95 -30.19 -5.60
C GLY A 320 -1.58 -28.82 -6.16
N PHE A 321 -2.13 -27.73 -5.63
CA PHE A 321 -1.76 -26.38 -6.03
C PHE A 321 -0.37 -26.00 -5.48
N LEU A 322 -0.04 -26.39 -4.25
CA LEU A 322 1.31 -26.21 -3.68
C LEU A 322 2.37 -26.95 -4.50
N GLU A 323 2.11 -28.20 -4.91
CA GLU A 323 3.02 -28.94 -5.82
C GLU A 323 3.21 -28.24 -7.17
N PHE A 324 2.15 -27.57 -7.69
CA PHE A 324 2.25 -26.78 -8.91
C PHE A 324 3.16 -25.54 -8.70
N LEU A 325 2.99 -24.81 -7.60
CA LEU A 325 3.83 -23.65 -7.27
C LEU A 325 5.31 -24.04 -7.16
N LEU A 326 5.63 -25.14 -6.46
CA LEU A 326 7.00 -25.63 -6.31
C LEU A 326 7.68 -26.00 -7.62
N LYS A 327 6.91 -26.52 -8.61
CA LYS A 327 7.44 -26.86 -9.93
C LYS A 327 7.68 -25.65 -10.81
N SER A 328 6.88 -24.61 -10.65
CA SER A 328 7.00 -23.35 -11.39
C SER A 328 8.21 -22.52 -10.95
N SER A 329 8.62 -22.64 -9.69
CA SER A 329 9.78 -21.92 -9.11
C SER A 329 11.15 -22.48 -9.58
N HIS A 330 11.20 -23.57 -10.33
CA HIS A 330 12.43 -24.24 -10.77
C HIS A 330 12.67 -24.21 -12.29
N VAL A 331 11.90 -23.47 -13.05
CA VAL A 331 12.06 -23.21 -14.48
C VAL A 331 12.53 -21.79 -14.74
#